data_d4dda1d9a62730b7ffdd5c496c419f68
#
_entry.id   d4dda1d9a62730b7ffdd5c496c419f68
#
_cell.length_a   1.000
_cell.length_b   1.000
_cell.length_c   1.000
_cell.angle_alpha   90.00
_cell.angle_beta   90.00
_cell.angle_gamma   90.00
#
_symmetry.space_group_name_H-M   'P 1'
#
loop_
_entity.id
_entity.type
_entity.pdbx_description
1 polymer ?
#
loop_
_entity_poly.entity_id
_entity_poly.type
_entity_poly.pdbx_seq_one_letter_code
_entity_poly.pdbx_strand_id
1 'polypeptide(L)'
;GTSISKVTGGKKKITVTWKKQTAQTTGYQIQYSTSSNFKNAKTVTVSKNSTTKKTITGLKNGKKYYVRVRTYKTVKTGRKSTKYYSSWSKSKTTGTAKKSAPKGNTVYVSPTGKKYHYIKSCAGKHPIKTTLKEAKKNHTPCKKCAM
;
A
#
# COMPACT_ATOMS: atom_id res chain seq x y z
N GLY A 1 4.19 24.70 7.05
CA GLY A 1 4.00 23.37 6.49
C GLY A 1 4.83 22.30 7.20
N THR A 2 4.72 21.07 6.77
CA THR A 2 5.48 19.94 7.32
C THR A 2 6.10 19.12 6.18
N SER A 3 6.95 18.16 6.51
CA SER A 3 7.62 17.28 5.55
C SER A 3 7.48 15.81 5.94
N ILE A 4 7.44 14.93 4.95
CA ILE A 4 7.43 13.49 5.20
C ILE A 4 8.82 13.03 5.64
N SER A 5 8.91 12.41 6.82
CA SER A 5 10.13 11.79 7.32
C SER A 5 10.33 10.41 6.67
N LYS A 6 9.29 9.56 6.71
CA LYS A 6 9.37 8.18 6.22
C LYS A 6 8.06 7.72 5.60
N VAL A 7 8.14 6.90 4.57
CA VAL A 7 7.00 6.15 4.01
C VAL A 7 7.43 4.69 3.87
N THR A 8 6.61 3.77 4.37
CA THR A 8 6.86 2.33 4.28
C THR A 8 5.64 1.63 3.71
N GLY A 9 5.88 0.66 2.83
CA GLY A 9 4.84 -0.16 2.25
C GLY A 9 4.69 -1.50 2.97
N GLY A 10 3.48 -2.03 2.98
CA GLY A 10 3.14 -3.34 3.49
C GLY A 10 2.04 -3.99 2.65
N LYS A 11 1.55 -5.14 3.07
CA LYS A 11 0.44 -5.84 2.39
C LYS A 11 -0.82 -4.97 2.41
N LYS A 12 -1.27 -4.49 1.22
CA LYS A 12 -2.43 -3.60 1.03
C LYS A 12 -2.42 -2.33 1.90
N LYS A 13 -1.26 -1.88 2.37
CA LYS A 13 -1.14 -0.70 3.24
C LYS A 13 0.15 0.07 3.00
N ILE A 14 0.13 1.35 3.35
CA ILE A 14 1.31 2.18 3.48
C ILE A 14 1.26 2.90 4.83
N THR A 15 2.41 3.11 5.45
CA THR A 15 2.53 3.89 6.67
C THR A 15 3.35 5.15 6.37
N VAL A 16 2.78 6.29 6.68
CA VAL A 16 3.37 7.61 6.46
C VAL A 16 3.73 8.22 7.81
N THR A 17 4.96 8.71 7.93
CA THR A 17 5.44 9.44 9.11
C THR A 17 5.95 10.81 8.66
N TRP A 18 5.64 11.86 9.40
CA TRP A 18 5.99 13.25 9.07
C TRP A 18 6.49 14.01 10.30
N LYS A 19 7.10 15.16 10.06
CA LYS A 19 7.56 16.05 11.14
C LYS A 19 6.38 16.72 11.83
N LYS A 20 6.40 16.71 13.17
CA LYS A 20 5.38 17.37 13.99
C LYS A 20 5.41 18.88 13.75
N GLN A 21 4.23 19.48 13.66
CA GLN A 21 4.01 20.93 13.63
C GLN A 21 2.90 21.27 14.61
N THR A 22 3.21 22.15 15.54
CA THR A 22 2.23 22.61 16.54
C THR A 22 1.82 24.06 16.33
N ALA A 23 2.77 24.90 15.90
CA ALA A 23 2.50 26.31 15.63
C ALA A 23 1.50 26.47 14.47
N GLN A 24 0.41 27.18 14.68
CA GLN A 24 -0.61 27.48 13.69
C GLN A 24 -1.18 26.22 12.99
N THR A 25 -1.21 25.08 13.69
CA THR A 25 -1.60 23.79 13.11
C THR A 25 -2.65 23.10 13.97
N THR A 26 -3.81 22.82 13.39
CA THR A 26 -4.86 21.98 13.99
C THR A 26 -4.62 20.50 13.67
N GLY A 27 -4.15 20.21 12.48
CA GLY A 27 -3.91 18.85 12.03
C GLY A 27 -3.25 18.77 10.66
N TYR A 28 -3.36 17.60 10.03
CA TYR A 28 -2.66 17.30 8.79
C TYR A 28 -3.62 16.70 7.74
N GLN A 29 -3.27 16.88 6.48
CA GLN A 29 -3.84 16.13 5.37
C GLN A 29 -2.75 15.35 4.67
N ILE A 30 -3.02 14.07 4.42
CA ILE A 30 -2.16 13.16 3.66
C ILE A 30 -2.87 12.90 2.35
N GLN A 31 -2.20 13.13 1.24
CA GLN A 31 -2.71 12.81 -0.09
C GLN A 31 -1.87 11.72 -0.71
N TYR A 32 -2.51 10.73 -1.34
CA TYR A 32 -1.82 9.62 -1.99
C TYR A 32 -2.48 9.23 -3.30
N SER A 33 -1.65 8.81 -4.25
CA SER A 33 -2.05 8.38 -5.59
C SER A 33 -1.08 7.36 -6.15
N THR A 34 -1.50 6.60 -7.13
CA THR A 34 -0.61 5.77 -7.97
C THR A 34 0.03 6.57 -9.10
N SER A 35 -0.40 7.81 -9.31
CA SER A 35 0.14 8.74 -10.32
C SER A 35 1.04 9.79 -9.68
N SER A 36 2.17 10.11 -10.31
CA SER A 36 3.13 11.12 -9.83
C SER A 36 2.57 12.54 -9.81
N ASN A 37 1.64 12.85 -10.69
CA ASN A 37 0.95 14.14 -10.75
C ASN A 37 -0.27 14.21 -9.81
N PHE A 38 -0.48 13.21 -8.97
CA PHE A 38 -1.61 13.09 -8.03
C PHE A 38 -2.99 13.10 -8.70
N LYS A 39 -3.09 12.69 -9.97
CA LYS A 39 -4.37 12.44 -10.63
C LYS A 39 -5.15 11.37 -9.84
N ASN A 40 -6.46 11.60 -9.63
CA ASN A 40 -7.34 10.73 -8.84
C ASN A 40 -6.82 10.44 -7.42
N ALA A 41 -6.11 11.40 -6.82
CA ALA A 41 -5.55 11.25 -5.48
C ALA A 41 -6.65 11.19 -4.42
N LYS A 42 -6.42 10.34 -3.41
CA LYS A 42 -7.24 10.28 -2.20
C LYS A 42 -6.60 11.08 -1.09
N THR A 43 -7.42 11.70 -0.25
CA THR A 43 -6.97 12.53 0.87
C THR A 43 -7.47 11.95 2.19
N VAL A 44 -6.58 11.83 3.17
CA VAL A 44 -6.87 11.44 4.55
C VAL A 44 -6.58 12.61 5.46
N THR A 45 -7.54 12.98 6.30
CA THR A 45 -7.39 14.05 7.28
C THR A 45 -7.03 13.46 8.65
N VAL A 46 -6.06 14.07 9.32
CA VAL A 46 -5.65 13.78 10.69
C VAL A 46 -5.95 15.00 11.54
N SER A 47 -6.90 14.90 12.46
CA SER A 47 -7.44 16.04 13.21
C SER A 47 -6.59 16.48 14.42
N LYS A 48 -5.56 15.72 14.79
CA LYS A 48 -4.66 16.03 15.91
C LYS A 48 -3.28 16.41 15.41
N ASN A 49 -2.78 17.59 15.78
CA ASN A 49 -1.42 18.05 15.44
C ASN A 49 -0.31 17.28 16.18
N SER A 50 -0.64 16.57 17.26
CA SER A 50 0.29 15.68 17.97
C SER A 50 0.55 14.37 17.22
N THR A 51 -0.31 13.97 16.27
CA THR A 51 -0.16 12.76 15.49
C THR A 51 0.85 12.99 14.37
N THR A 52 1.87 12.14 14.29
CA THR A 52 2.95 12.22 13.28
C THR A 52 3.08 10.98 12.41
N LYS A 53 2.15 10.02 12.59
CA LYS A 53 2.14 8.74 11.88
C LYS A 53 0.71 8.32 11.53
N LYS A 54 0.50 7.83 10.31
CA LYS A 54 -0.78 7.27 9.87
C LYS A 54 -0.56 6.09 8.95
N THR A 55 -1.30 5.02 9.18
CA THR A 55 -1.37 3.87 8.27
C THR A 55 -2.62 3.98 7.42
N ILE A 56 -2.45 3.86 6.11
CA ILE A 56 -3.51 3.86 5.09
C ILE A 56 -3.65 2.44 4.60
N THR A 57 -4.84 1.87 4.71
CA THR A 57 -5.18 0.48 4.37
C THR A 57 -6.07 0.41 3.13
N GLY A 58 -6.42 -0.80 2.68
CA GLY A 58 -7.31 -1.00 1.52
C GLY A 58 -6.64 -0.68 0.18
N LEU A 59 -5.32 -0.67 0.12
CA LEU A 59 -4.57 -0.38 -1.09
C LEU A 59 -4.38 -1.63 -1.97
N LYS A 60 -4.10 -1.41 -3.25
CA LYS A 60 -3.76 -2.49 -4.19
C LYS A 60 -2.35 -3.02 -3.91
N ASN A 61 -2.16 -4.33 -3.91
CA ASN A 61 -0.84 -4.94 -3.77
C ASN A 61 0.05 -4.67 -4.99
N GLY A 62 1.37 -4.64 -4.77
CA GLY A 62 2.37 -4.50 -5.82
C GLY A 62 2.30 -3.18 -6.58
N LYS A 63 1.65 -2.16 -6.04
CA LYS A 63 1.53 -0.84 -6.66
C LYS A 63 2.45 0.17 -5.99
N LYS A 64 3.03 1.05 -6.80
CA LYS A 64 3.77 2.23 -6.34
C LYS A 64 2.78 3.32 -5.98
N TYR A 65 2.98 3.93 -4.83
CA TYR A 65 2.18 5.07 -4.36
C TYR A 65 3.06 6.30 -4.14
N TYR A 66 2.56 7.44 -4.58
CA TYR A 66 3.11 8.77 -4.32
C TYR A 66 2.33 9.36 -3.16
N VAL A 67 3.03 9.94 -2.19
CA VAL A 67 2.43 10.48 -0.95
C VAL A 67 2.98 11.86 -0.70
N ARG A 68 2.11 12.79 -0.30
CA ARG A 68 2.47 14.13 0.18
C ARG A 68 1.61 14.51 1.39
N VAL A 69 2.09 15.42 2.21
CA VAL A 69 1.43 15.87 3.43
C VAL A 69 1.39 17.40 3.47
N ARG A 70 0.36 17.95 4.10
CA ARG A 70 0.29 19.37 4.45
C ARG A 70 -0.33 19.54 5.82
N THR A 71 -0.11 20.70 6.45
CA THR A 71 -0.81 21.13 7.65
C THR A 71 -2.09 21.85 7.30
N TYR A 72 -3.03 21.89 8.25
CA TYR A 72 -4.15 22.80 8.18
C TYR A 72 -4.41 23.42 9.55
N LYS A 73 -4.94 24.63 9.55
CA LYS A 73 -5.46 25.35 10.72
C LYS A 73 -6.96 25.55 10.55
N THR A 74 -7.70 25.24 11.59
CA THR A 74 -9.12 25.55 11.68
C THR A 74 -9.30 26.83 12.47
N VAL A 75 -9.96 27.82 11.91
CA VAL A 75 -10.33 29.08 12.57
C VAL A 75 -11.85 29.08 12.70
N LYS A 76 -12.32 29.29 13.92
CA LYS A 76 -13.75 29.45 14.23
C LYS A 76 -14.07 30.93 14.38
N THR A 77 -15.08 31.41 13.65
CA THR A 77 -15.63 32.76 13.77
C THR A 77 -17.13 32.62 14.01
N GLY A 78 -17.55 32.72 15.26
CA GLY A 78 -18.92 32.40 15.66
C GLY A 78 -19.29 30.95 15.36
N ARG A 79 -20.38 30.74 14.62
CA ARG A 79 -20.82 29.39 14.19
C ARG A 79 -20.10 28.87 12.94
N LYS A 80 -19.28 29.69 12.26
CA LYS A 80 -18.55 29.33 11.04
C LYS A 80 -17.16 28.78 11.37
N SER A 81 -16.78 27.69 10.72
CA SER A 81 -15.45 27.08 10.84
C SER A 81 -14.78 27.04 9.46
N THR A 82 -13.61 27.67 9.34
CA THR A 82 -12.85 27.75 8.08
C THR A 82 -11.51 27.06 8.24
N LYS A 83 -11.11 26.26 7.24
CA LYS A 83 -9.81 25.59 7.20
C LYS A 83 -8.86 26.30 6.24
N TYR A 84 -7.69 26.62 6.74
CA TYR A 84 -6.56 27.16 5.96
C TYR A 84 -5.49 26.08 5.82
N TYR A 85 -4.92 25.91 4.65
CA TYR A 85 -3.98 24.86 4.33
C TYR A 85 -2.62 25.43 3.97
N SER A 86 -1.56 24.76 4.41
CA SER A 86 -0.21 25.01 3.88
C SER A 86 -0.05 24.43 2.47
N SER A 87 1.03 24.81 1.80
CA SER A 87 1.47 24.09 0.61
C SER A 87 1.74 22.62 0.90
N TRP A 88 1.63 21.78 -0.12
CA TRP A 88 1.98 20.37 -0.02
C TRP A 88 3.50 20.19 0.16
N SER A 89 3.90 19.23 0.96
CA SER A 89 5.30 18.80 1.05
C SER A 89 5.78 18.22 -0.28
N LYS A 90 7.10 18.10 -0.43
CA LYS A 90 7.67 17.21 -1.46
C LYS A 90 7.09 15.81 -1.30
N SER A 91 6.78 15.17 -2.42
CA SER A 91 6.25 13.81 -2.40
C SER A 91 7.34 12.78 -2.09
N LYS A 92 6.96 11.73 -1.38
CA LYS A 92 7.76 10.50 -1.24
C LYS A 92 7.00 9.33 -1.84
N THR A 93 7.73 8.31 -2.27
CA THR A 93 7.17 7.12 -2.90
C THR A 93 7.45 5.88 -2.07
N THR A 94 6.53 4.92 -2.14
CA THR A 94 6.72 3.57 -1.61
C THR A 94 5.91 2.58 -2.44
N GLY A 95 6.31 1.31 -2.45
CA GLY A 95 5.52 0.23 -3.02
C GLY A 95 4.75 -0.52 -1.94
N THR A 96 3.52 -0.93 -2.22
CA THR A 96 2.86 -1.94 -1.39
C THR A 96 3.50 -3.30 -1.66
N ALA A 97 3.49 -4.19 -0.64
CA ALA A 97 4.02 -5.54 -0.81
C ALA A 97 3.31 -6.24 -1.97
N LYS A 98 4.08 -6.90 -2.81
CA LYS A 98 3.53 -7.82 -3.81
C LYS A 98 2.80 -8.94 -3.07
N LYS A 99 1.76 -9.51 -3.68
CA LYS A 99 1.15 -10.74 -3.18
C LYS A 99 2.26 -11.80 -3.17
N SER A 100 2.76 -12.15 -1.99
CA SER A 100 3.77 -13.20 -1.88
C SER A 100 3.13 -14.51 -2.32
N ALA A 101 3.80 -15.23 -3.21
CA ALA A 101 3.54 -16.64 -3.38
C ALA A 101 3.63 -17.32 -1.98
N PRO A 102 2.78 -18.29 -1.67
CA PRO A 102 2.85 -18.98 -0.40
C PRO A 102 4.28 -19.53 -0.22
N LYS A 103 4.93 -19.13 0.88
CA LYS A 103 6.21 -19.70 1.31
C LYS A 103 5.96 -21.15 1.72
N GLY A 104 6.19 -22.08 0.82
CA GLY A 104 6.09 -23.49 1.10
C GLY A 104 6.75 -24.31 -0.01
N ASN A 105 7.46 -25.35 0.36
CA ASN A 105 7.99 -26.33 -0.58
C ASN A 105 6.88 -27.16 -1.25
N THR A 106 5.63 -26.94 -0.87
CA THR A 106 4.44 -27.61 -1.41
C THR A 106 3.88 -26.83 -2.58
N VAL A 107 3.71 -27.49 -3.70
CA VAL A 107 3.05 -26.99 -4.90
C VAL A 107 2.03 -28.01 -5.39
N TYR A 108 1.18 -27.58 -6.30
CA TYR A 108 0.14 -28.43 -6.90
C TYR A 108 0.36 -28.53 -8.40
N VAL A 109 0.22 -29.70 -8.95
CA VAL A 109 0.31 -29.95 -10.40
C VAL A 109 -1.03 -30.46 -10.89
N SER A 110 -1.40 -30.07 -12.12
CA SER A 110 -2.56 -30.67 -12.80
C SER A 110 -2.16 -32.05 -13.33
N PRO A 111 -3.03 -33.08 -13.29
CA PRO A 111 -2.73 -34.41 -13.81
C PRO A 111 -2.30 -34.40 -15.27
N THR A 112 -2.84 -33.48 -16.06
CA THR A 112 -2.57 -33.32 -17.50
C THR A 112 -1.78 -32.06 -17.85
N GLY A 113 -1.47 -31.20 -16.86
CA GLY A 113 -0.82 -29.91 -17.07
C GLY A 113 0.70 -29.96 -16.98
N LYS A 114 1.39 -29.14 -17.79
CA LYS A 114 2.85 -28.96 -17.74
C LYS A 114 3.31 -27.86 -16.77
N LYS A 115 2.40 -27.37 -15.90
CA LYS A 115 2.68 -26.27 -14.96
C LYS A 115 2.46 -26.70 -13.50
N TYR A 116 3.29 -26.20 -12.60
CA TYR A 116 3.05 -26.30 -11.16
C TYR A 116 2.47 -25.01 -10.59
N HIS A 117 1.68 -25.15 -9.54
CA HIS A 117 0.90 -24.08 -8.92
C HIS A 117 1.21 -23.97 -7.45
N TYR A 118 1.27 -22.75 -6.93
CA TYR A 118 1.46 -22.50 -5.51
C TYR A 118 0.15 -22.54 -4.71
N ILE A 119 -0.99 -22.47 -5.39
CA ILE A 119 -2.32 -22.45 -4.79
C ILE A 119 -3.14 -23.61 -5.37
N LYS A 120 -3.73 -24.42 -4.49
CA LYS A 120 -4.54 -25.59 -4.85
C LYS A 120 -5.65 -25.26 -5.87
N SER A 121 -6.39 -24.17 -5.65
CA SER A 121 -7.48 -23.73 -6.51
C SER A 121 -7.04 -23.33 -7.93
N CYS A 122 -5.77 -23.00 -8.12
CA CYS A 122 -5.21 -22.65 -9.43
C CYS A 122 -4.81 -23.89 -10.27
N ALA A 123 -4.71 -25.06 -9.65
CA ALA A 123 -4.28 -26.29 -10.29
C ALA A 123 -5.44 -27.14 -10.89
N GLY A 124 -6.68 -26.65 -10.82
CA GLY A 124 -7.86 -27.31 -11.38
C GLY A 124 -8.61 -28.23 -10.41
N LYS A 125 -9.51 -29.06 -10.95
CA LYS A 125 -10.47 -29.87 -10.14
C LYS A 125 -9.80 -30.99 -9.31
N HIS A 126 -8.73 -31.59 -9.81
CA HIS A 126 -8.04 -32.71 -9.14
C HIS A 126 -6.53 -32.46 -9.03
N PRO A 127 -6.09 -31.48 -8.22
CA PRO A 127 -4.69 -31.14 -8.10
C PRO A 127 -3.91 -32.18 -7.31
N ILE A 128 -2.74 -32.58 -7.81
CA ILE A 128 -1.80 -33.44 -7.13
C ILE A 128 -0.86 -32.57 -6.29
N LYS A 129 -0.80 -32.84 -4.99
CA LYS A 129 0.14 -32.20 -4.07
C LYS A 129 1.52 -32.81 -4.23
N THR A 130 2.54 -31.99 -4.49
CA THR A 130 3.93 -32.44 -4.63
C THR A 130 4.90 -31.42 -4.04
N THR A 131 6.17 -31.77 -3.99
CA THR A 131 7.20 -30.83 -3.55
C THR A 131 7.64 -29.92 -4.69
N LEU A 132 8.10 -28.72 -4.37
CA LEU A 132 8.62 -27.77 -5.36
C LEU A 132 9.82 -28.36 -6.12
N LYS A 133 10.64 -29.19 -5.46
CA LYS A 133 11.81 -29.85 -6.05
C LYS A 133 11.40 -30.84 -7.15
N GLU A 134 10.37 -31.64 -6.91
CA GLU A 134 9.84 -32.59 -7.89
C GLU A 134 9.08 -31.89 -9.02
N ALA A 135 8.26 -30.90 -8.67
CA ALA A 135 7.50 -30.13 -9.65
C ALA A 135 8.42 -29.43 -10.67
N LYS A 136 9.55 -28.89 -10.24
CA LYS A 136 10.52 -28.20 -11.12
C LYS A 136 11.21 -29.11 -12.12
N LYS A 137 11.23 -30.42 -11.91
CA LYS A 137 11.83 -31.37 -12.87
C LYS A 137 11.05 -31.47 -14.19
N ASN A 138 9.72 -31.43 -14.09
CA ASN A 138 8.84 -31.74 -15.24
C ASN A 138 7.81 -30.63 -15.54
N HIS A 139 7.75 -29.56 -14.76
CA HIS A 139 6.74 -28.53 -14.87
C HIS A 139 7.34 -27.13 -14.74
N THR A 140 6.76 -26.18 -15.43
CA THR A 140 7.09 -24.74 -15.31
C THR A 140 6.15 -24.05 -14.31
N PRO A 141 6.56 -22.93 -13.70
CA PRO A 141 5.69 -22.19 -12.81
C PRO A 141 4.49 -21.58 -13.52
N CYS A 142 3.33 -21.64 -12.89
CA CYS A 142 2.14 -20.95 -13.39
C CYS A 142 2.28 -19.45 -13.17
N LYS A 143 2.31 -18.66 -14.23
CA LYS A 143 2.42 -17.19 -14.17
C LYS A 143 1.29 -16.53 -13.35
N LYS A 144 0.10 -17.14 -13.33
CA LYS A 144 -1.08 -16.60 -12.63
C LYS A 144 -0.99 -16.67 -11.11
N CYS A 145 -0.31 -17.67 -10.53
CA CYS A 145 -0.19 -17.83 -9.08
C CYS A 145 1.24 -17.66 -8.55
N ALA A 146 2.21 -17.42 -9.42
CA ALA A 146 3.60 -17.12 -9.07
C ALA A 146 3.88 -15.60 -8.92
N MET A 147 2.86 -14.76 -9.19
CA MET A 147 2.96 -13.29 -9.06
C MET A 147 2.51 -12.81 -7.69
#